data_11e6fca4b1b32c7eed266906b64a80fc
#
_entry.id   11e6fca4b1b32c7eed266906b64a80fc
#
_cell.length_a   1.000
_cell.length_b   1.000
_cell.length_c   1.000
_cell.angle_alpha   90.00
_cell.angle_beta   90.00
_cell.angle_gamma   90.00
#
_symmetry.space_group_name_H-M   'P 1'
#
loop_
_entity.id
_entity.type
_entity.pdbx_description
1 polymer ?
#
loop_
_entity_poly.entity_id
_entity_poly.type
_entity_poly.pdbx_seq_one_letter_code
_entity_poly.pdbx_strand_id
1 'polypeptide(L)'
;MADLRRRATEREYIRETEALLRGAPPKLSALTTSLLEQAEAEARARDDNHVGTEHLVLALYALRETTARRALESLGISRQVFASQLQREEGPSPSGEIPLTPRARMILGLAAVEAADTASGEVQPEHLLLGVIRESEKWQATGKAGPHHLRAAAQAVGVTLNDLENSLNGDVR
;
A
#
# COMPACT_ATOMS: atom_id res chain seq x y z
N MET A 1 -20.23 23.32 -1.20
CA MET A 1 -19.03 23.49 -2.05
C MET A 1 -17.96 22.46 -1.76
N ALA A 2 -17.55 22.23 -0.50
CA ALA A 2 -16.53 21.24 -0.15
C ALA A 2 -16.93 19.79 -0.49
N ASP A 3 -18.19 19.41 -0.29
CA ASP A 3 -18.69 18.05 -0.55
C ASP A 3 -18.74 17.70 -2.06
N LEU A 4 -19.07 18.69 -2.92
CA LEU A 4 -19.05 18.51 -4.37
C LEU A 4 -17.63 18.31 -4.93
N ARG A 5 -16.64 19.05 -4.39
CA ARG A 5 -15.23 18.89 -4.75
C ARG A 5 -14.69 17.54 -4.29
N ARG A 6 -15.07 17.08 -3.09
CA ARG A 6 -14.71 15.76 -2.56
C ARG A 6 -15.21 14.63 -3.47
N ARG A 7 -16.49 14.66 -3.87
CA ARG A 7 -17.08 13.66 -4.78
C ARG A 7 -16.47 13.67 -6.18
N ALA A 8 -16.12 14.86 -6.71
CA ALA A 8 -15.46 14.98 -8.01
C ALA A 8 -14.08 14.32 -7.99
N THR A 9 -13.29 14.59 -6.96
CA THR A 9 -11.93 14.01 -6.81
C THR A 9 -11.97 12.50 -6.55
N GLU A 10 -12.99 12.00 -5.83
CA GLU A 10 -13.18 10.58 -5.61
C GLU A 10 -13.54 9.84 -6.91
N ARG A 11 -14.38 10.44 -7.75
CA ARG A 11 -14.71 9.91 -9.09
C ARG A 11 -13.50 9.90 -10.02
N GLU A 12 -12.65 10.92 -9.96
CA GLU A 12 -11.41 10.99 -10.73
C GLU A 12 -10.44 9.91 -10.29
N TYR A 13 -10.27 9.74 -8.99
CA TYR A 13 -9.45 8.68 -8.40
C TYR A 13 -9.91 7.27 -8.81
N ILE A 14 -11.23 7.01 -8.74
CA ILE A 14 -11.82 5.73 -9.19
C ILE A 14 -11.56 5.53 -10.68
N ARG A 15 -11.74 6.57 -11.51
CA ARG A 15 -11.49 6.49 -12.96
C ARG A 15 -10.04 6.20 -13.30
N GLU A 16 -9.09 6.83 -12.60
CA GLU A 16 -7.64 6.53 -12.76
C GLU A 16 -7.33 5.08 -12.35
N THR A 17 -7.89 4.63 -11.22
CA THR A 17 -7.74 3.24 -10.77
C THR A 17 -8.25 2.25 -11.80
N GLU A 18 -9.46 2.49 -12.32
CA GLU A 18 -10.04 1.67 -13.37
C GLU A 18 -9.22 1.70 -14.66
N ALA A 19 -8.62 2.85 -14.99
CA ALA A 19 -7.74 2.98 -16.16
C ALA A 19 -6.47 2.15 -16.01
N LEU A 20 -5.84 2.16 -14.85
CA LEU A 20 -4.67 1.34 -14.53
C LEU A 20 -4.98 -0.17 -14.56
N LEU A 21 -6.18 -0.55 -14.15
CA LEU A 21 -6.61 -1.97 -14.05
C LEU A 21 -7.36 -2.48 -15.29
N ARG A 22 -7.61 -1.65 -16.31
CA ARG A 22 -8.31 -2.06 -17.56
C ARG A 22 -7.50 -2.98 -18.47
N GLY A 23 -6.19 -3.09 -18.23
CA GLY A 23 -5.32 -4.03 -18.93
C GLY A 23 -5.49 -5.47 -18.43
N ALA A 24 -4.62 -6.36 -18.90
CA ALA A 24 -4.49 -7.67 -18.29
C ALA A 24 -4.14 -7.51 -16.81
N PRO A 25 -4.65 -8.39 -15.93
CA PRO A 25 -4.31 -8.30 -14.51
C PRO A 25 -2.78 -8.34 -14.34
N PRO A 26 -2.23 -7.59 -13.38
CA PRO A 26 -0.80 -7.54 -13.18
C PRO A 26 -0.27 -8.95 -12.86
N LYS A 27 0.86 -9.31 -13.48
CA LYS A 27 1.54 -10.56 -13.16
C LYS A 27 2.19 -10.42 -11.79
N LEU A 28 1.74 -11.19 -10.82
CA LEU A 28 2.25 -11.18 -9.46
C LEU A 28 3.32 -12.25 -9.28
N SER A 29 4.40 -11.93 -8.58
CA SER A 29 5.34 -12.93 -8.12
C SER A 29 4.69 -13.83 -7.05
N ALA A 30 5.27 -15.00 -6.79
CA ALA A 30 4.81 -15.88 -5.72
C ALA A 30 4.84 -15.18 -4.35
N LEU A 31 5.87 -14.36 -4.09
CA LEU A 31 5.98 -13.57 -2.86
C LEU A 31 4.86 -12.53 -2.75
N THR A 32 4.50 -11.88 -3.85
CA THR A 32 3.42 -10.88 -3.84
C THR A 32 2.06 -11.54 -3.69
N THR A 33 1.86 -12.72 -4.26
CA THR A 33 0.64 -13.51 -4.02
C THR A 33 0.51 -13.86 -2.54
N SER A 34 1.58 -14.37 -1.92
CA SER A 34 1.60 -14.65 -0.47
C SER A 34 1.40 -13.39 0.37
N LEU A 35 1.90 -12.24 -0.10
CA LEU A 35 1.67 -10.95 0.58
C LEU A 35 0.19 -10.58 0.60
N LEU A 36 -0.52 -10.78 -0.50
CA LEU A 36 -1.96 -10.46 -0.55
C LEU A 36 -2.77 -11.40 0.35
N GLU A 37 -2.43 -12.68 0.42
CA GLU A 37 -3.02 -13.63 1.35
C GLU A 37 -2.75 -13.22 2.82
N GLN A 38 -1.54 -12.78 3.10
CA GLN A 38 -1.18 -12.26 4.43
C GLN A 38 -1.91 -10.96 4.75
N ALA A 39 -2.11 -10.06 3.78
CA ALA A 39 -2.86 -8.83 3.98
C ALA A 39 -4.34 -9.12 4.32
N GLU A 40 -4.94 -10.13 3.71
CA GLU A 40 -6.28 -10.60 4.09
C GLU A 40 -6.29 -11.16 5.54
N ALA A 41 -5.26 -11.93 5.91
CA ALA A 41 -5.12 -12.44 7.27
C ALA A 41 -4.96 -11.30 8.31
N GLU A 42 -4.20 -10.25 7.99
CA GLU A 42 -4.08 -9.06 8.84
C GLU A 42 -5.43 -8.33 8.99
N ALA A 43 -6.21 -8.20 7.91
CA ALA A 43 -7.55 -7.61 7.97
C ALA A 43 -8.49 -8.43 8.86
N ARG A 44 -8.50 -9.76 8.72
CA ARG A 44 -9.28 -10.65 9.58
C ARG A 44 -8.89 -10.57 11.05
N ALA A 45 -7.58 -10.51 11.34
CA ALA A 45 -7.07 -10.41 12.71
C ALA A 45 -7.46 -9.08 13.40
N ARG A 46 -7.84 -8.07 12.61
CA ARG A 46 -8.28 -6.75 13.08
C ARG A 46 -9.80 -6.58 13.06
N ASP A 47 -10.54 -7.60 12.62
CA ASP A 47 -11.99 -7.55 12.39
C ASP A 47 -12.40 -6.54 11.29
N ASP A 48 -11.48 -6.19 10.37
CA ASP A 48 -11.75 -5.30 9.26
C ASP A 48 -12.43 -6.07 8.11
N ASN A 49 -13.45 -5.50 7.49
CA ASN A 49 -14.24 -6.12 6.42
C ASN A 49 -13.72 -5.81 5.02
N HIS A 50 -12.53 -5.25 4.91
CA HIS A 50 -11.84 -4.92 3.67
C HIS A 50 -10.32 -5.01 3.86
N VAL A 51 -9.60 -5.23 2.78
CA VAL A 51 -8.14 -5.13 2.74
C VAL A 51 -7.76 -3.74 2.26
N GLY A 52 -7.27 -2.91 3.18
CA GLY A 52 -6.80 -1.56 2.91
C GLY A 52 -5.28 -1.47 2.73
N THR A 53 -4.78 -0.26 2.53
CA THR A 53 -3.35 0.05 2.43
C THR A 53 -2.57 -0.41 3.65
N GLU A 54 -3.14 -0.24 4.83
CA GLU A 54 -2.56 -0.64 6.12
C GLU A 54 -2.28 -2.13 6.17
N HIS A 55 -3.18 -2.97 5.67
CA HIS A 55 -3.01 -4.42 5.65
C HIS A 55 -1.92 -4.84 4.66
N LEU A 56 -1.80 -4.17 3.50
CA LEU A 56 -0.70 -4.40 2.57
C LEU A 56 0.65 -4.10 3.21
N VAL A 57 0.77 -2.99 3.94
CA VAL A 57 2.02 -2.63 4.63
C VAL A 57 2.31 -3.58 5.80
N LEU A 58 1.30 -3.97 6.60
CA LEU A 58 1.47 -4.96 7.67
C LEU A 58 1.97 -6.30 7.11
N ALA A 59 1.43 -6.73 5.98
CA ALA A 59 1.84 -7.97 5.31
C ALA A 59 3.30 -7.97 4.84
N LEU A 60 3.87 -6.79 4.49
CA LEU A 60 5.30 -6.69 4.14
C LEU A 60 6.20 -7.15 5.28
N TYR A 61 5.82 -6.90 6.54
CA TYR A 61 6.60 -7.35 7.70
C TYR A 61 6.52 -8.87 7.95
N ALA A 62 5.50 -9.54 7.43
CA ALA A 62 5.38 -10.99 7.53
C ALA A 62 6.33 -11.72 6.56
N LEU A 63 6.70 -11.08 5.45
CA LEU A 63 7.62 -11.63 4.47
C LEU A 63 9.06 -11.40 4.90
N ARG A 64 9.75 -12.47 5.29
CA ARG A 64 11.18 -12.42 5.62
C ARG A 64 12.01 -12.22 4.35
N GLU A 65 13.18 -11.57 4.50
CA GLU A 65 14.20 -11.43 3.45
C GLU A 65 13.78 -10.64 2.20
N THR A 66 12.72 -9.81 2.28
CA THR A 66 12.34 -8.93 1.17
C THR A 66 13.04 -7.58 1.26
N THR A 67 13.37 -7.00 0.10
CA THR A 67 13.93 -5.64 0.00
C THR A 67 12.98 -4.61 0.63
N ALA A 68 11.66 -4.78 0.42
CA ALA A 68 10.66 -3.90 1.02
C ALA A 68 10.73 -3.87 2.56
N ARG A 69 10.79 -5.05 3.18
CA ARG A 69 10.91 -5.15 4.65
C ARG A 69 12.22 -4.57 5.15
N ARG A 70 13.35 -4.90 4.50
CA ARG A 70 14.67 -4.36 4.88
C ARG A 70 14.69 -2.85 4.79
N ALA A 71 14.13 -2.26 3.74
CA ALA A 71 14.06 -0.81 3.57
C ALA A 71 13.26 -0.14 4.71
N LEU A 72 12.11 -0.69 5.09
CA LEU A 72 11.31 -0.19 6.21
C LEU A 72 12.09 -0.26 7.53
N GLU A 73 12.65 -1.44 7.85
CA GLU A 73 13.35 -1.69 9.11
C GLU A 73 14.67 -0.91 9.23
N SER A 74 15.42 -0.74 8.14
CA SER A 74 16.68 0.04 8.12
C SER A 74 16.48 1.51 8.44
N LEU A 75 15.29 2.05 8.16
CA LEU A 75 14.91 3.43 8.49
C LEU A 75 14.19 3.55 9.85
N GLY A 76 14.11 2.46 10.60
CA GLY A 76 13.44 2.44 11.92
C GLY A 76 11.91 2.37 11.83
N ILE A 77 11.33 2.21 10.63
CA ILE A 77 9.90 2.00 10.46
C ILE A 77 9.60 0.53 10.74
N SER A 78 9.61 0.16 12.02
CA SER A 78 9.28 -1.21 12.44
C SER A 78 7.76 -1.47 12.32
N ARG A 79 7.38 -2.76 12.32
CA ARG A 79 5.96 -3.15 12.37
C ARG A 79 5.23 -2.50 13.55
N GLN A 80 5.88 -2.38 14.71
CA GLN A 80 5.29 -1.76 15.90
C GLN A 80 5.06 -0.26 15.69
N VAL A 81 6.04 0.47 15.13
CA VAL A 81 5.92 1.89 14.81
C VAL A 81 4.77 2.11 13.81
N PHE A 82 4.70 1.29 12.77
CA PHE A 82 3.62 1.38 11.79
C PHE A 82 2.25 1.07 12.43
N ALA A 83 2.15 -0.04 13.17
CA ALA A 83 0.90 -0.46 13.81
C ALA A 83 0.38 0.57 14.82
N SER A 84 1.27 1.34 15.48
CA SER A 84 0.87 2.41 16.40
C SER A 84 0.16 3.60 15.73
N GLN A 85 0.28 3.72 14.41
CA GLN A 85 -0.41 4.76 13.62
C GLN A 85 -1.82 4.34 13.18
N LEU A 86 -2.17 3.06 13.36
CA LEU A 86 -3.44 2.52 12.89
C LEU A 86 -4.52 2.75 13.95
N GLN A 87 -5.67 3.24 13.51
CA GLN A 87 -6.89 3.26 14.32
C GLN A 87 -7.62 1.94 14.11
N ARG A 88 -8.26 1.44 15.16
CA ARG A 88 -9.15 0.28 15.06
C ARG A 88 -10.51 0.77 14.57
N GLU A 89 -10.98 0.23 13.45
CA GLU A 89 -12.36 0.44 13.03
C GLU A 89 -13.25 -0.56 13.80
N GLU A 90 -14.32 -0.06 14.43
CA GLU A 90 -15.31 -0.92 15.06
C GLU A 90 -16.30 -1.38 13.99
N GLY A 91 -16.33 -2.67 13.73
CA GLY A 91 -17.22 -3.27 12.76
C GLY A 91 -17.50 -4.74 13.08
N PRO A 92 -18.52 -5.35 12.47
CA PRO A 92 -18.74 -6.77 12.60
C PRO A 92 -17.59 -7.55 11.96
N SER A 93 -17.18 -8.63 12.61
CA SER A 93 -16.15 -9.54 12.07
C SER A 93 -16.52 -10.00 10.65
N PRO A 94 -15.59 -9.97 9.71
CA PRO A 94 -15.87 -10.32 8.34
C PRO A 94 -16.19 -11.80 8.20
N SER A 95 -17.23 -12.10 7.40
CA SER A 95 -17.58 -13.44 6.97
C SER A 95 -17.41 -13.57 5.46
N GLY A 96 -16.70 -14.60 4.99
CA GLY A 96 -16.45 -14.82 3.58
C GLY A 96 -15.20 -14.07 3.06
N GLU A 97 -15.17 -13.78 1.77
CA GLU A 97 -14.08 -13.08 1.09
C GLU A 97 -14.04 -11.61 1.49
N ILE A 98 -12.84 -11.10 1.75
CA ILE A 98 -12.64 -9.69 2.11
C ILE A 98 -12.14 -8.93 0.88
N PRO A 99 -12.90 -7.93 0.36
CA PRO A 99 -12.51 -7.21 -0.84
C PRO A 99 -11.37 -6.21 -0.57
N LEU A 100 -10.58 -5.94 -1.60
CA LEU A 100 -9.64 -4.83 -1.60
C LEU A 100 -10.38 -3.48 -1.67
N THR A 101 -9.94 -2.50 -0.88
CA THR A 101 -10.42 -1.12 -1.03
C THR A 101 -10.03 -0.54 -2.39
N PRO A 102 -10.71 0.53 -2.89
CA PRO A 102 -10.29 1.24 -4.09
C PRO A 102 -8.82 1.71 -4.03
N ARG A 103 -8.36 2.17 -2.86
CA ARG A 103 -6.96 2.57 -2.65
C ARG A 103 -6.00 1.39 -2.75
N ALA A 104 -6.31 0.25 -2.15
CA ALA A 104 -5.49 -0.96 -2.26
C ALA A 104 -5.40 -1.45 -3.72
N ARG A 105 -6.50 -1.37 -4.48
CA ARG A 105 -6.48 -1.66 -5.93
C ARG A 105 -5.61 -0.69 -6.72
N MET A 106 -5.68 0.63 -6.39
CA MET A 106 -4.80 1.63 -7.01
C MET A 106 -3.32 1.29 -6.77
N ILE A 107 -2.97 0.89 -5.56
CA ILE A 107 -1.61 0.50 -5.21
C ILE A 107 -1.14 -0.67 -6.07
N LEU A 108 -1.97 -1.68 -6.29
CA LEU A 108 -1.65 -2.79 -7.21
C LEU A 108 -1.40 -2.30 -8.65
N GLY A 109 -2.23 -1.37 -9.14
CA GLY A 109 -2.03 -0.77 -10.46
C GLY A 109 -0.73 0.02 -10.55
N LEU A 110 -0.41 0.84 -9.54
CA LEU A 110 0.85 1.60 -9.47
C LEU A 110 2.06 0.66 -9.37
N ALA A 111 1.95 -0.40 -8.57
CA ALA A 111 2.99 -1.42 -8.46
C ALA A 111 3.24 -2.15 -9.80
N ALA A 112 2.20 -2.37 -10.59
CA ALA A 112 2.32 -2.93 -11.92
C ALA A 112 3.07 -1.99 -12.89
N VAL A 113 2.86 -0.68 -12.77
CA VAL A 113 3.63 0.32 -13.54
C VAL A 113 5.10 0.27 -13.15
N GLU A 114 5.43 0.24 -11.85
CA GLU A 114 6.82 0.12 -11.38
C GLU A 114 7.48 -1.19 -11.84
N ALA A 115 6.71 -2.29 -11.90
CA ALA A 115 7.22 -3.59 -12.34
C ALA A 115 7.43 -3.70 -13.85
N ALA A 116 6.75 -2.88 -14.66
CA ALA A 116 6.77 -2.97 -16.13
C ALA A 116 8.18 -2.76 -16.72
N ASP A 117 9.01 -1.97 -16.03
CA ASP A 117 10.41 -1.68 -16.44
C ASP A 117 11.40 -2.74 -15.97
N THR A 118 10.96 -3.76 -15.24
CA THR A 118 11.81 -4.87 -14.80
C THR A 118 11.85 -6.00 -15.82
N ALA A 119 12.93 -6.77 -15.81
CA ALA A 119 13.13 -7.88 -16.76
C ALA A 119 12.03 -8.95 -16.70
N SER A 120 11.43 -9.19 -15.52
CA SER A 120 10.36 -10.17 -15.34
C SER A 120 8.97 -9.62 -15.60
N GLY A 121 8.77 -8.31 -15.46
CA GLY A 121 7.47 -7.66 -15.48
C GLY A 121 6.52 -8.12 -14.35
N GLU A 122 7.06 -8.84 -13.36
CA GLU A 122 6.29 -9.34 -12.22
C GLU A 122 6.30 -8.34 -11.07
N VAL A 123 5.13 -8.12 -10.48
CA VAL A 123 5.01 -7.29 -9.27
C VAL A 123 5.64 -8.01 -8.10
N GLN A 124 6.71 -7.46 -7.55
CA GLN A 124 7.39 -7.90 -6.35
C GLN A 124 6.91 -7.09 -5.13
N PRO A 125 7.17 -7.54 -3.88
CA PRO A 125 6.81 -6.79 -2.68
C PRO A 125 7.34 -5.35 -2.63
N GLU A 126 8.54 -5.09 -3.16
CA GLU A 126 9.12 -3.75 -3.27
C GLU A 126 8.32 -2.84 -4.22
N HIS A 127 7.78 -3.38 -5.31
CA HIS A 127 6.90 -2.62 -6.20
C HIS A 127 5.59 -2.24 -5.51
N LEU A 128 5.05 -3.11 -4.64
CA LEU A 128 3.90 -2.76 -3.80
C LEU A 128 4.21 -1.64 -2.83
N LEU A 129 5.38 -1.66 -2.19
CA LEU A 129 5.79 -0.57 -1.30
C LEU A 129 5.96 0.75 -2.07
N LEU A 130 6.56 0.72 -3.27
CA LEU A 130 6.60 1.87 -4.17
C LEU A 130 5.19 2.34 -4.56
N GLY A 131 4.29 1.42 -4.86
CA GLY A 131 2.88 1.73 -5.11
C GLY A 131 2.19 2.46 -3.96
N VAL A 132 2.48 2.07 -2.70
CA VAL A 132 2.00 2.78 -1.49
C VAL A 132 2.57 4.19 -1.42
N ILE A 133 3.86 4.37 -1.73
CA ILE A 133 4.50 5.69 -1.74
C ILE A 133 3.85 6.58 -2.81
N ARG A 134 3.71 6.09 -4.04
CA ARG A 134 3.08 6.82 -5.16
C ARG A 134 1.63 7.20 -4.87
N GLU A 135 0.86 6.28 -4.29
CA GLU A 135 -0.52 6.55 -3.89
C GLU A 135 -0.59 7.65 -2.83
N SER A 136 0.30 7.62 -1.84
CA SER A 136 0.41 8.65 -0.81
C SER A 136 0.72 10.04 -1.40
N GLU A 137 1.60 10.12 -2.40
CA GLU A 137 1.95 11.36 -3.11
C GLU A 137 0.76 11.90 -3.91
N LYS A 138 0.09 11.04 -4.69
CA LYS A 138 -1.14 11.40 -5.43
C LYS A 138 -2.22 11.92 -4.50
N TRP A 139 -2.44 11.25 -3.39
CA TRP A 139 -3.44 11.64 -2.40
C TRP A 139 -3.14 13.01 -1.79
N GLN A 140 -1.88 13.28 -1.47
CA GLN A 140 -1.45 14.57 -0.94
C GLN A 140 -1.66 15.69 -1.97
N ALA A 141 -1.34 15.45 -3.24
CA ALA A 141 -1.54 16.41 -4.32
C ALA A 141 -3.00 16.83 -4.52
N THR A 142 -3.96 15.98 -4.10
CA THR A 142 -5.39 16.29 -4.17
C THR A 142 -5.89 17.16 -3.01
N GLY A 143 -5.03 17.51 -2.04
CA GLY A 143 -5.39 18.28 -0.84
C GLY A 143 -6.37 17.56 0.10
N LYS A 144 -6.58 16.25 -0.08
CA LYS A 144 -7.44 15.46 0.81
C LYS A 144 -6.70 15.13 2.09
N ALA A 145 -7.33 15.45 3.22
CA ALA A 145 -6.91 14.94 4.52
C ALA A 145 -7.45 13.51 4.68
N GLY A 146 -6.56 12.56 4.83
CA GLY A 146 -6.90 11.16 5.12
C GLY A 146 -5.72 10.48 5.82
N PRO A 147 -5.95 9.39 6.54
CA PRO A 147 -4.86 8.71 7.23
C PRO A 147 -3.87 8.14 6.21
N HIS A 148 -2.66 8.66 6.25
CA HIS A 148 -1.50 8.12 5.53
C HIS A 148 -0.58 7.45 6.54
N HIS A 149 -0.96 6.26 6.96
CA HIS A 149 -0.31 5.54 8.05
C HIS A 149 1.19 5.34 7.81
N LEU A 150 1.61 5.05 6.57
CA LEU A 150 3.04 4.91 6.26
C LEU A 150 3.78 6.24 6.40
N ARG A 151 3.19 7.35 5.96
CA ARG A 151 3.77 8.69 6.13
C ARG A 151 3.86 9.07 7.61
N ALA A 152 2.80 8.81 8.38
CA ALA A 152 2.78 9.06 9.81
C ALA A 152 3.85 8.22 10.54
N ALA A 153 4.02 6.95 10.17
CA ALA A 153 5.05 6.08 10.72
C ALA A 153 6.46 6.58 10.38
N ALA A 154 6.71 7.01 9.15
CA ALA A 154 7.98 7.61 8.73
C ALA A 154 8.27 8.88 9.53
N GLN A 155 7.31 9.78 9.65
CA GLN A 155 7.46 11.01 10.46
C GLN A 155 7.74 10.72 11.93
N ALA A 156 7.13 9.69 12.51
CA ALA A 156 7.33 9.28 13.90
C ALA A 156 8.79 8.88 14.20
N VAL A 157 9.53 8.43 13.21
CA VAL A 157 10.95 8.07 13.32
C VAL A 157 11.89 9.10 12.66
N GLY A 158 11.34 10.23 12.20
CA GLY A 158 12.12 11.35 11.67
C GLY A 158 12.63 11.15 10.24
N VAL A 159 11.99 10.27 9.45
CA VAL A 159 12.33 10.05 8.04
C VAL A 159 11.19 10.43 7.11
N THR A 160 11.47 10.54 5.82
CA THR A 160 10.49 10.86 4.78
C THR A 160 10.18 9.64 3.90
N LEU A 161 9.10 9.70 3.13
CA LEU A 161 8.83 8.66 2.11
C LEU A 161 9.88 8.65 1.00
N ASN A 162 10.53 9.79 0.72
CA ASN A 162 11.65 9.87 -0.22
C ASN A 162 12.89 9.11 0.30
N ASP A 163 13.16 9.15 1.61
CA ASP A 163 14.23 8.34 2.20
C ASP A 163 13.95 6.86 2.05
N LEU A 164 12.69 6.46 2.20
CA LEU A 164 12.25 5.08 2.01
C LEU A 164 12.40 4.64 0.54
N GLU A 165 12.00 5.47 -0.41
CA GLU A 165 12.19 5.21 -1.84
C GLU A 165 13.68 5.08 -2.19
N ASN A 166 14.52 5.97 -1.68
CA ASN A 166 15.97 5.90 -1.88
C ASN A 166 16.58 4.61 -1.31
N SER A 167 16.11 4.16 -0.14
CA SER A 167 16.52 2.89 0.45
C SER A 167 16.14 1.69 -0.43
N LEU A 168 14.92 1.68 -0.99
CA LEU A 168 14.48 0.64 -1.94
C LEU A 168 15.36 0.60 -3.19
N ASN A 169 15.68 1.76 -3.75
CA ASN A 169 16.50 1.87 -4.97
C ASN A 169 17.99 1.57 -4.72
N GLY A 170 18.48 1.76 -3.51
CA GLY A 170 19.86 1.50 -3.10
C GLY A 170 20.18 0.01 -2.96
N ASP A 171 19.23 -0.80 -2.55
CA ASP A 171 19.35 -2.26 -2.38
C ASP A 171 19.25 -3.04 -3.72
N VAL A 172 18.88 -2.37 -4.80
CA VAL A 172 18.71 -2.95 -6.16
C VAL A 172 19.98 -2.83 -7.00
N ARG A 173 21.11 -2.30 -6.45
CA ARG A 173 22.39 -2.19 -7.17
C ARG A 173 23.39 -3.26 -6.76
#